data_1ecf5d33330aed6985964fd7389bb0ae
#
_entry.id   1ecf5d33330aed6985964fd7389bb0ae
#
_cell.length_a   1.000
_cell.length_b   1.000
_cell.length_c   1.000
_cell.angle_alpha   90.00
_cell.angle_beta   90.00
_cell.angle_gamma   90.00
#
_symmetry.space_group_name_H-M   'P 1'
#
loop_
_entity.id
_entity.type
_entity.pdbx_description
1 polymer ?
#
loop_
_entity_poly.entity_id
_entity_poly.type
_entity_poly.pdbx_seq_one_letter_code
_entity_poly.pdbx_strand_id
1 'polypeptide(L)'
;DGGKTWSELRVIDAGEEADLAVSHGVFLSHGGKLWAFHGAYYNHMERIHTRAYSFDESSGQWVKHGVVLENGFWALNQPVKMSDGNWIMAGISAGKYSNNGVFPAAVAISHGDDFTKWDFVGIPVPEGTRLWGESSIIVHGASVLNIARYGGKALALTAKSTDDGRTWSTMAESNLPMTTSKPAAGMLSTGQHYLVCTTAANNGGRRFPLTIALSEPGKEVFSKVFVIRHAEHSGGGESNAKAALSYPCATEHEGKLYIGFSNNGGRGGNHNSAEMAVIPVKALTGE
;
A
#
# COMPACT_ATOMS: atom_id res chain seq x y z
N ASP A 1 -16.26 4.75 15.64
CA ASP A 1 -16.67 6.15 15.72
C ASP A 1 -16.07 7.03 14.59
N GLY A 2 -15.47 6.40 13.57
CA GLY A 2 -14.86 7.06 12.42
C GLY A 2 -13.57 7.81 12.74
N GLY A 3 -12.80 7.33 13.71
CA GLY A 3 -11.49 7.89 14.09
C GLY A 3 -11.58 9.14 14.98
N LYS A 4 -12.70 9.36 15.65
CA LYS A 4 -12.88 10.46 16.62
C LYS A 4 -12.19 10.17 17.95
N THR A 5 -12.16 8.90 18.36
CA THR A 5 -11.45 8.44 19.54
C THR A 5 -10.54 7.26 19.18
N TRP A 6 -9.47 7.09 19.94
CA TRP A 6 -8.46 6.06 19.73
C TRP A 6 -8.23 5.31 21.05
N SER A 7 -8.11 3.99 20.97
CA SER A 7 -7.72 3.17 22.10
C SER A 7 -6.23 3.31 22.39
N GLU A 8 -5.80 2.79 23.54
CA GLU A 8 -4.38 2.54 23.78
C GLU A 8 -3.78 1.65 22.68
N LEU A 9 -2.48 1.83 22.45
CA LEU A 9 -1.73 1.02 21.49
C LEU A 9 -1.74 -0.45 21.88
N ARG A 10 -1.97 -1.32 20.90
CA ARG A 10 -1.94 -2.77 21.10
C ARG A 10 -0.79 -3.36 20.30
N VAL A 11 0.02 -4.17 20.97
CA VAL A 11 1.11 -4.89 20.31
C VAL A 11 0.53 -6.05 19.51
N ILE A 12 0.87 -6.15 18.24
CA ILE A 12 0.50 -7.29 17.36
C ILE A 12 1.54 -8.39 17.54
N ASP A 13 2.82 -8.05 17.44
CA ASP A 13 3.94 -8.96 17.67
C ASP A 13 5.11 -8.19 18.28
N ALA A 14 5.63 -8.68 19.39
CA ALA A 14 6.77 -8.07 20.08
C ALA A 14 8.13 -8.49 19.50
N GLY A 15 8.17 -9.40 18.51
CA GLY A 15 9.41 -9.93 17.96
C GLY A 15 10.15 -10.81 18.98
N GLU A 16 9.48 -11.80 19.53
CA GLU A 16 10.00 -12.63 20.64
C GLU A 16 11.15 -13.57 20.23
N GLU A 17 11.32 -13.82 18.93
CA GLU A 17 12.46 -14.59 18.42
C GLU A 17 13.71 -13.71 18.40
N ALA A 18 14.88 -14.30 18.68
CA ALA A 18 16.15 -13.59 18.63
C ALA A 18 16.38 -12.96 17.24
N ASP A 19 16.78 -11.70 17.24
CA ASP A 19 17.08 -10.90 16.04
C ASP A 19 15.92 -10.70 15.05
N LEU A 20 14.69 -11.10 15.42
CA LEU A 20 13.50 -10.88 14.62
C LEU A 20 12.98 -9.44 14.79
N ALA A 21 12.85 -8.74 13.68
CA ALA A 21 12.10 -7.48 13.59
C ALA A 21 10.79 -7.70 12.83
N VAL A 22 9.67 -7.30 13.43
CA VAL A 22 8.36 -7.23 12.77
C VAL A 22 8.09 -5.78 12.41
N SER A 23 7.87 -5.51 11.15
CA SER A 23 7.76 -4.16 10.61
C SER A 23 6.32 -3.84 10.19
N HIS A 24 6.14 -2.79 9.40
CA HIS A 24 4.82 -2.40 8.92
C HIS A 24 4.16 -3.52 8.09
N GLY A 25 2.86 -3.50 8.09
CA GLY A 25 2.03 -4.46 7.36
C GLY A 25 0.74 -3.83 6.87
N VAL A 26 -0.16 -4.68 6.47
CA VAL A 26 -1.47 -4.33 5.92
C VAL A 26 -2.55 -5.09 6.65
N PHE A 27 -3.78 -4.58 6.60
CA PHE A 27 -4.92 -5.17 7.27
C PHE A 27 -5.99 -5.61 6.28
N LEU A 28 -6.77 -6.61 6.66
CA LEU A 28 -7.94 -7.08 5.94
C LEU A 28 -9.05 -7.40 6.94
N SER A 29 -10.21 -6.76 6.81
CA SER A 29 -11.43 -7.15 7.51
C SER A 29 -12.24 -8.07 6.62
N HIS A 30 -12.39 -9.34 7.02
CA HIS A 30 -13.16 -10.33 6.26
C HIS A 30 -13.71 -11.42 7.17
N GLY A 31 -14.95 -11.85 6.90
CA GLY A 31 -15.59 -12.95 7.63
C GLY A 31 -15.73 -12.70 9.13
N GLY A 32 -15.94 -11.44 9.55
CA GLY A 32 -16.03 -11.05 10.95
C GLY A 32 -14.69 -11.06 11.69
N LYS A 33 -13.56 -11.17 10.99
CA LYS A 33 -12.21 -11.13 11.57
C LYS A 33 -11.39 -10.00 10.97
N LEU A 34 -10.53 -9.41 11.80
CA LEU A 34 -9.47 -8.51 11.35
C LEU A 34 -8.18 -9.31 11.21
N TRP A 35 -7.65 -9.37 10.00
CA TRP A 35 -6.36 -9.95 9.67
C TRP A 35 -5.29 -8.87 9.55
N ALA A 36 -4.04 -9.24 9.85
CA ALA A 36 -2.88 -8.40 9.63
C ALA A 36 -1.77 -9.23 8.95
N PHE A 37 -1.09 -8.64 7.97
CA PHE A 37 0.02 -9.26 7.23
C PHE A 37 1.22 -8.32 7.35
N HIS A 38 2.22 -8.71 8.12
CA HIS A 38 3.39 -7.89 8.43
C HIS A 38 4.63 -8.42 7.74
N GLY A 39 5.40 -7.53 7.12
CA GLY A 39 6.76 -7.83 6.73
C GLY A 39 7.64 -8.03 7.97
N ALA A 40 8.45 -9.05 7.95
CA ALA A 40 9.38 -9.35 9.02
C ALA A 40 10.74 -9.77 8.45
N TYR A 41 11.79 -9.63 9.24
CA TYR A 41 13.15 -9.95 8.85
C TYR A 41 14.02 -10.20 10.08
N TYR A 42 15.18 -10.81 9.86
CA TYR A 42 16.18 -11.00 10.90
C TYR A 42 17.36 -10.05 10.68
N ASN A 43 18.07 -9.71 11.74
CA ASN A 43 19.30 -8.89 11.71
C ASN A 43 19.16 -7.61 10.86
N HIS A 44 19.99 -7.45 9.83
CA HIS A 44 19.98 -6.33 8.89
C HIS A 44 19.13 -6.66 7.65
N MET A 45 17.82 -6.88 7.83
CA MET A 45 16.87 -7.20 6.78
C MET A 45 17.21 -8.49 6.02
N GLU A 46 17.70 -9.48 6.74
CA GLU A 46 17.92 -10.83 6.22
C GLU A 46 16.64 -11.65 6.29
N ARG A 47 16.49 -12.64 5.40
CA ARG A 47 15.36 -13.56 5.39
C ARG A 47 14.00 -12.87 5.46
N ILE A 48 13.81 -11.83 4.65
CA ILE A 48 12.53 -11.10 4.60
C ILE A 48 11.40 -12.07 4.26
N HIS A 49 10.32 -11.97 5.02
CA HIS A 49 9.13 -12.82 4.90
C HIS A 49 7.89 -12.07 5.38
N THR A 50 6.71 -12.58 5.07
CA THR A 50 5.44 -12.05 5.60
C THR A 50 4.86 -13.00 6.64
N ARG A 51 4.47 -12.45 7.78
CA ARG A 51 3.75 -13.12 8.86
C ARG A 51 2.29 -12.71 8.87
N ALA A 52 1.40 -13.63 9.21
CA ALA A 52 -0.02 -13.36 9.36
C ALA A 52 -0.48 -13.45 10.81
N TYR A 53 -1.46 -12.62 11.13
CA TYR A 53 -2.11 -12.53 12.43
C TYR A 53 -3.61 -12.36 12.23
N SER A 54 -4.42 -12.84 13.17
CA SER A 54 -5.84 -12.52 13.22
C SER A 54 -6.23 -12.03 14.62
N PHE A 55 -7.09 -11.02 14.67
CA PHE A 55 -7.57 -10.50 15.95
C PHE A 55 -8.73 -11.36 16.45
N ASP A 56 -8.62 -11.85 17.68
CA ASP A 56 -9.69 -12.52 18.40
C ASP A 56 -10.42 -11.52 19.30
N GLU A 57 -11.63 -11.16 18.91
CA GLU A 57 -12.44 -10.18 19.66
C GLU A 57 -12.81 -10.68 21.06
N SER A 58 -12.95 -11.99 21.25
CA SER A 58 -13.36 -12.57 22.53
C SER A 58 -12.29 -12.44 23.61
N SER A 59 -11.03 -12.63 23.24
CA SER A 59 -9.88 -12.47 24.13
C SER A 59 -9.24 -11.08 24.06
N GLY A 60 -9.55 -10.30 23.02
CA GLY A 60 -8.90 -9.04 22.73
C GLY A 60 -7.42 -9.17 22.33
N GLN A 61 -7.00 -10.35 21.86
CA GLN A 61 -5.61 -10.68 21.56
C GLN A 61 -5.40 -10.99 20.06
N TRP A 62 -4.17 -10.84 19.61
CA TRP A 62 -3.75 -11.25 18.29
C TRP A 62 -3.29 -12.71 18.28
N VAL A 63 -3.88 -13.52 17.43
CA VAL A 63 -3.48 -14.91 17.17
C VAL A 63 -2.39 -14.90 16.09
N LYS A 64 -1.22 -15.45 16.40
CA LYS A 64 -0.09 -15.56 15.48
C LYS A 64 -0.26 -16.81 14.61
N HIS A 65 -0.23 -16.66 13.29
CA HIS A 65 -0.27 -17.77 12.31
C HIS A 65 1.12 -18.11 11.77
N GLY A 66 2.14 -17.33 12.15
CA GLY A 66 3.52 -17.56 11.71
C GLY A 66 3.79 -17.01 10.31
N VAL A 67 4.81 -17.59 9.65
CA VAL A 67 5.22 -17.21 8.30
C VAL A 67 4.23 -17.77 7.29
N VAL A 68 3.67 -16.91 6.45
CA VAL A 68 2.70 -17.28 5.40
C VAL A 68 3.25 -17.07 4.00
N LEU A 69 4.28 -16.28 3.86
CA LEU A 69 5.05 -16.07 2.62
C LEU A 69 6.52 -15.90 2.96
N GLU A 70 7.31 -16.79 2.44
CA GLU A 70 8.77 -16.66 2.41
C GLU A 70 9.23 -15.88 1.16
N ASN A 71 10.39 -16.16 0.64
CA ASN A 71 10.90 -15.65 -0.64
C ASN A 71 11.07 -14.11 -0.73
N GLY A 72 11.20 -13.44 0.41
CA GLY A 72 11.44 -12.01 0.45
C GLY A 72 10.21 -11.15 0.20
N PHE A 73 9.00 -11.69 0.26
CA PHE A 73 7.79 -10.91 0.07
C PHE A 73 7.50 -10.03 1.28
N TRP A 74 7.21 -8.76 1.01
CA TRP A 74 6.79 -7.78 2.02
C TRP A 74 5.49 -7.14 1.55
N ALA A 75 4.40 -7.38 2.29
CA ALA A 75 3.09 -6.84 2.01
C ALA A 75 3.06 -5.31 2.13
N LEU A 76 2.48 -4.61 1.16
CA LEU A 76 2.46 -3.14 1.10
C LEU A 76 1.08 -2.53 0.92
N ASN A 77 0.12 -3.31 0.42
CA ASN A 77 -1.28 -2.90 0.31
C ASN A 77 -2.20 -4.02 0.76
N GLN A 78 -3.37 -3.63 1.28
CA GLN A 78 -4.37 -4.57 1.74
C GLN A 78 -4.76 -5.56 0.63
N PRO A 79 -5.06 -6.81 0.98
CA PRO A 79 -5.61 -7.77 0.02
C PRO A 79 -6.92 -7.28 -0.60
N VAL A 80 -7.08 -7.55 -1.89
CA VAL A 80 -8.28 -7.23 -2.68
C VAL A 80 -8.88 -8.52 -3.22
N LYS A 81 -10.21 -8.70 -3.10
CA LYS A 81 -10.92 -9.86 -3.64
C LYS A 81 -10.90 -9.81 -5.17
N MET A 82 -10.60 -10.94 -5.81
CA MET A 82 -10.61 -11.09 -7.26
C MET A 82 -11.85 -11.85 -7.74
N SER A 83 -12.06 -11.83 -9.05
CA SER A 83 -13.22 -12.46 -9.68
C SER A 83 -13.23 -14.00 -9.58
N ASP A 84 -12.05 -14.61 -9.46
CA ASP A 84 -11.88 -16.06 -9.30
C ASP A 84 -12.11 -16.57 -7.86
N GLY A 85 -12.41 -15.66 -6.94
CA GLY A 85 -12.66 -15.99 -5.52
C GLY A 85 -11.43 -15.96 -4.63
N ASN A 86 -10.23 -15.81 -5.17
CA ASN A 86 -9.00 -15.59 -4.40
C ASN A 86 -8.82 -14.11 -4.03
N TRP A 87 -7.83 -13.82 -3.21
CA TRP A 87 -7.42 -12.46 -2.86
C TRP A 87 -6.01 -12.21 -3.39
N ILE A 88 -5.76 -10.98 -3.81
CA ILE A 88 -4.44 -10.54 -4.27
C ILE A 88 -3.92 -9.43 -3.40
N MET A 89 -2.66 -9.50 -3.01
CA MET A 89 -1.98 -8.54 -2.15
C MET A 89 -0.72 -8.04 -2.84
N ALA A 90 -0.59 -6.72 -3.02
CA ALA A 90 0.62 -6.13 -3.59
C ALA A 90 1.73 -6.01 -2.55
N GLY A 91 2.96 -6.18 -3.00
CA GLY A 91 4.15 -6.07 -2.18
C GLY A 91 5.42 -5.91 -3.01
N ILE A 92 6.56 -6.03 -2.33
CA ILE A 92 7.88 -6.11 -2.94
C ILE A 92 8.46 -7.50 -2.79
N SER A 93 9.32 -7.88 -3.74
CA SER A 93 10.22 -9.01 -3.59
C SER A 93 11.58 -8.48 -3.17
N ALA A 94 11.85 -8.49 -1.86
CA ALA A 94 13.11 -7.99 -1.34
C ALA A 94 14.24 -9.03 -1.40
N GLY A 95 13.92 -10.32 -1.60
CA GLY A 95 14.86 -11.43 -1.74
C GLY A 95 15.85 -11.48 -0.58
N LYS A 96 17.14 -11.65 -0.92
CA LYS A 96 18.22 -11.24 -0.03
C LYS A 96 18.32 -9.72 -0.14
N TYR A 97 18.19 -9.01 0.97
CA TYR A 97 18.37 -7.57 1.00
C TYR A 97 19.70 -7.20 0.31
N SER A 98 19.61 -6.43 -0.76
CA SER A 98 20.78 -5.94 -1.45
C SER A 98 20.70 -4.42 -1.56
N ASN A 99 21.79 -3.74 -1.27
CA ASN A 99 21.90 -2.28 -1.40
C ASN A 99 21.97 -1.80 -2.86
N ASN A 100 21.73 -2.67 -3.83
CA ASN A 100 21.77 -2.31 -5.24
C ASN A 100 20.56 -1.47 -5.69
N GLY A 101 19.56 -1.27 -4.82
CA GLY A 101 18.38 -0.43 -5.08
C GLY A 101 17.38 -1.04 -6.05
N VAL A 102 17.43 -2.36 -6.25
CA VAL A 102 16.48 -3.09 -7.09
C VAL A 102 15.64 -4.03 -6.23
N PHE A 103 14.40 -3.63 -5.98
CA PHE A 103 13.40 -4.43 -5.25
C PHE A 103 12.17 -4.57 -6.16
N PRO A 104 12.07 -5.64 -6.96
CA PRO A 104 10.95 -5.84 -7.87
C PRO A 104 9.60 -5.81 -7.14
N ALA A 105 8.58 -5.29 -7.79
CA ALA A 105 7.22 -5.47 -7.34
C ALA A 105 6.81 -6.93 -7.48
N ALA A 106 5.96 -7.36 -6.58
CA ALA A 106 5.40 -8.70 -6.57
C ALA A 106 3.95 -8.65 -6.07
N VAL A 107 3.23 -9.73 -6.28
CA VAL A 107 1.94 -9.96 -5.65
C VAL A 107 1.93 -11.32 -4.95
N ALA A 108 1.03 -11.45 -4.00
CA ALA A 108 0.68 -12.71 -3.38
C ALA A 108 -0.79 -13.00 -3.61
N ILE A 109 -1.12 -14.25 -3.97
CA ILE A 109 -2.48 -14.70 -4.29
C ILE A 109 -2.88 -15.76 -3.26
N SER A 110 -4.00 -15.57 -2.57
CA SER A 110 -4.50 -16.49 -1.56
C SER A 110 -5.13 -17.74 -2.17
N HIS A 111 -5.32 -18.77 -1.36
CA HIS A 111 -6.15 -19.93 -1.70
C HIS A 111 -7.57 -19.72 -1.15
N GLY A 112 -8.40 -19.02 -1.90
CA GLY A 112 -9.72 -18.59 -1.42
C GLY A 112 -9.60 -17.70 -0.19
N ASP A 113 -10.37 -18.00 0.84
CA ASP A 113 -10.35 -17.30 2.12
C ASP A 113 -9.39 -17.93 3.16
N ASP A 114 -8.48 -18.85 2.72
CA ASP A 114 -7.38 -19.35 3.56
C ASP A 114 -6.20 -18.37 3.53
N PHE A 115 -6.20 -17.40 4.43
CA PHE A 115 -5.17 -16.36 4.52
C PHE A 115 -3.86 -16.83 5.15
N THR A 116 -3.73 -18.11 5.43
CA THR A 116 -2.46 -18.72 5.85
C THR A 116 -1.68 -19.31 4.68
N LYS A 117 -2.27 -19.33 3.47
CA LYS A 117 -1.68 -19.89 2.24
C LYS A 117 -1.73 -18.89 1.10
N TRP A 118 -0.57 -18.58 0.55
CA TRP A 118 -0.40 -17.61 -0.51
C TRP A 118 0.62 -18.10 -1.54
N ASP A 119 0.32 -17.89 -2.82
CA ASP A 119 1.25 -18.09 -3.92
C ASP A 119 1.95 -16.77 -4.25
N PHE A 120 3.28 -16.82 -4.33
CA PHE A 120 4.09 -15.67 -4.72
C PHE A 120 4.17 -15.55 -6.24
N VAL A 121 3.95 -14.35 -6.77
CA VAL A 121 4.11 -14.03 -8.19
C VAL A 121 4.96 -12.77 -8.34
N GLY A 122 6.15 -12.91 -8.94
CA GLY A 122 7.03 -11.79 -9.29
C GLY A 122 6.54 -11.06 -10.53
N ILE A 123 6.65 -9.73 -10.54
CA ILE A 123 6.32 -8.91 -11.70
C ILE A 123 7.61 -8.63 -12.48
N PRO A 124 7.70 -9.00 -13.79
CA PRO A 124 8.90 -8.80 -14.58
C PRO A 124 9.27 -7.31 -14.69
N VAL A 125 10.56 -7.02 -14.55
CA VAL A 125 11.12 -5.67 -14.67
C VAL A 125 12.24 -5.67 -15.69
N PRO A 126 12.38 -4.61 -16.54
CA PRO A 126 13.48 -4.52 -17.50
C PRO A 126 14.84 -4.48 -16.79
N GLU A 127 15.85 -5.11 -17.40
CA GLU A 127 17.22 -5.08 -16.90
C GLU A 127 17.72 -3.64 -16.71
N GLY A 128 18.47 -3.39 -15.64
CA GLY A 128 19.00 -2.07 -15.31
C GLY A 128 17.99 -1.06 -14.77
N THR A 129 16.72 -1.42 -14.65
CA THR A 129 15.71 -0.53 -14.06
C THR A 129 15.89 -0.41 -12.56
N ARG A 130 16.12 0.82 -12.05
CA ARG A 130 16.16 1.11 -10.61
C ARG A 130 14.72 1.20 -10.08
N LEU A 131 14.34 0.25 -9.28
CA LEU A 131 12.97 0.09 -8.80
C LEU A 131 12.94 -0.19 -7.31
N TRP A 132 12.10 0.55 -6.59
CA TRP A 132 11.68 0.26 -5.23
C TRP A 132 10.31 -0.40 -5.22
N GLY A 133 9.99 -1.37 -5.94
CA GLY A 133 8.76 -2.13 -6.13
C GLY A 133 7.60 -1.97 -5.13
N GLU A 134 7.71 -1.01 -4.21
CA GLU A 134 6.60 -0.62 -3.34
C GLU A 134 5.42 -0.21 -4.23
N SER A 135 4.43 -1.07 -4.30
CA SER A 135 3.36 -0.95 -5.30
C SER A 135 1.98 -1.09 -4.68
N SER A 136 1.00 -0.66 -5.44
CA SER A 136 -0.41 -0.86 -5.19
C SER A 136 -1.08 -1.44 -6.41
N ILE A 137 -2.25 -2.03 -6.23
CA ILE A 137 -3.00 -2.66 -7.31
C ILE A 137 -4.41 -2.11 -7.43
N ILE A 138 -4.93 -2.16 -8.65
CA ILE A 138 -6.34 -1.96 -8.96
C ILE A 138 -6.83 -3.23 -9.64
N VAL A 139 -7.90 -3.82 -9.12
CA VAL A 139 -8.54 -5.03 -9.65
C VAL A 139 -9.83 -4.65 -10.36
N HIS A 140 -9.98 -5.07 -11.61
CA HIS A 140 -11.18 -4.87 -12.39
C HIS A 140 -11.51 -6.16 -13.18
N GLY A 141 -12.44 -6.96 -12.67
CA GLY A 141 -12.65 -8.32 -13.17
C GLY A 141 -11.38 -9.16 -13.05
N ALA A 142 -10.99 -9.85 -14.11
CA ALA A 142 -9.74 -10.61 -14.16
C ALA A 142 -8.50 -9.72 -14.47
N SER A 143 -8.71 -8.44 -14.76
CA SER A 143 -7.63 -7.49 -15.05
C SER A 143 -7.08 -6.89 -13.77
N VAL A 144 -5.77 -6.89 -13.60
CA VAL A 144 -5.08 -6.27 -12.46
C VAL A 144 -4.02 -5.32 -12.98
N LEU A 145 -4.09 -4.06 -12.55
CA LEU A 145 -3.07 -3.04 -12.81
C LEU A 145 -2.19 -2.88 -11.57
N ASN A 146 -0.88 -3.08 -11.71
CA ASN A 146 0.09 -2.75 -10.67
C ASN A 146 0.69 -1.37 -10.97
N ILE A 147 0.75 -0.52 -9.94
CA ILE A 147 1.32 0.84 -9.98
C ILE A 147 2.44 0.88 -8.95
N ALA A 148 3.69 0.99 -9.39
CA ALA A 148 4.86 0.88 -8.55
C ALA A 148 5.66 2.18 -8.47
N ARG A 149 6.27 2.38 -7.28
CA ARG A 149 7.24 3.44 -7.01
C ARG A 149 8.46 3.27 -7.89
N TYR A 150 8.80 4.31 -8.67
CA TYR A 150 10.00 4.36 -9.49
C TYR A 150 11.07 5.24 -8.85
N GLY A 151 12.32 4.75 -8.86
CA GLY A 151 13.45 5.49 -8.32
C GLY A 151 14.21 6.32 -9.36
N GLY A 152 13.96 6.11 -10.66
CA GLY A 152 14.70 6.74 -11.75
C GLY A 152 14.12 8.07 -12.24
N LYS A 153 12.78 8.20 -12.21
CA LYS A 153 12.07 9.39 -12.69
C LYS A 153 10.86 9.68 -11.81
N ALA A 154 10.33 10.91 -11.89
CA ALA A 154 9.12 11.32 -11.17
C ALA A 154 7.84 10.87 -11.91
N LEU A 155 7.72 9.57 -12.16
CA LEU A 155 6.57 8.90 -12.73
C LEU A 155 6.43 7.49 -12.13
N ALA A 156 5.27 6.86 -12.28
CA ALA A 156 5.05 5.48 -11.87
C ALA A 156 5.55 4.50 -12.93
N LEU A 157 6.04 3.33 -12.49
CA LEU A 157 6.09 2.13 -13.33
C LEU A 157 4.78 1.37 -13.20
N THR A 158 4.33 0.77 -14.29
CA THR A 158 3.10 -0.02 -14.32
C THR A 158 3.31 -1.35 -15.01
N ALA A 159 2.56 -2.36 -14.56
CA ALA A 159 2.42 -3.65 -15.23
C ALA A 159 0.95 -4.08 -15.19
N LYS A 160 0.52 -4.86 -16.16
CA LYS A 160 -0.86 -5.35 -16.27
C LYS A 160 -0.88 -6.87 -16.33
N SER A 161 -1.82 -7.45 -15.61
CA SER A 161 -2.25 -8.85 -15.70
C SER A 161 -3.67 -8.90 -16.29
N THR A 162 -4.02 -9.98 -16.97
CA THR A 162 -5.37 -10.24 -17.49
C THR A 162 -5.90 -11.62 -17.06
N ASP A 163 -5.23 -12.26 -16.10
CA ASP A 163 -5.51 -13.61 -15.62
C ASP A 163 -5.47 -13.68 -14.08
N ASP A 164 -6.13 -12.72 -13.42
CA ASP A 164 -6.19 -12.61 -11.96
C ASP A 164 -4.79 -12.59 -11.31
N GLY A 165 -3.86 -11.85 -11.89
CA GLY A 165 -2.53 -11.62 -11.31
C GLY A 165 -1.53 -12.76 -11.46
N ARG A 166 -1.83 -13.81 -12.25
CA ARG A 166 -0.95 -14.98 -12.39
C ARG A 166 0.20 -14.77 -13.34
N THR A 167 -0.05 -14.02 -14.42
CA THR A 167 1.00 -13.59 -15.34
C THR A 167 0.94 -12.08 -15.54
N TRP A 168 2.07 -11.47 -15.85
CA TRP A 168 2.22 -10.02 -15.91
C TRP A 168 2.98 -9.59 -17.15
N SER A 169 2.57 -8.45 -17.70
CA SER A 169 3.45 -7.74 -18.63
C SER A 169 4.73 -7.29 -17.92
N THR A 170 5.81 -7.11 -18.65
CA THR A 170 7.00 -6.44 -18.13
C THR A 170 6.63 -5.01 -17.71
N MET A 171 7.13 -4.56 -16.55
CA MET A 171 6.93 -3.19 -16.10
C MET A 171 7.44 -2.18 -17.10
N ALA A 172 6.67 -1.12 -17.32
CA ALA A 172 6.99 -0.02 -18.22
C ALA A 172 6.74 1.33 -17.54
N GLU A 173 7.44 2.36 -18.02
CA GLU A 173 7.18 3.74 -17.63
C GLU A 173 5.77 4.14 -18.06
N SER A 174 5.01 4.69 -17.14
CA SER A 174 3.69 5.27 -17.40
C SER A 174 3.81 6.78 -17.68
N ASN A 175 2.71 7.38 -18.13
CA ASN A 175 2.55 8.84 -18.16
C ASN A 175 2.01 9.42 -16.83
N LEU A 176 1.99 8.62 -15.75
CA LEU A 176 1.43 8.99 -14.46
C LEU A 176 2.49 9.74 -13.63
N PRO A 177 2.38 11.07 -13.44
CA PRO A 177 3.32 11.80 -12.61
C PRO A 177 3.23 11.29 -11.17
N MET A 178 4.34 10.87 -10.60
CA MET A 178 4.41 10.37 -9.24
C MET A 178 5.81 10.59 -8.67
N THR A 179 5.89 11.24 -7.52
CA THR A 179 7.16 11.31 -6.81
C THR A 179 7.56 9.93 -6.28
N THR A 180 8.86 9.74 -6.02
CA THR A 180 9.39 8.46 -5.50
C THR A 180 8.90 8.18 -4.07
N SER A 181 7.69 7.65 -3.96
CA SER A 181 7.03 7.25 -2.70
C SER A 181 6.08 6.09 -2.97
N LYS A 182 5.77 5.31 -1.93
CA LYS A 182 4.76 4.24 -1.99
C LYS A 182 3.40 4.85 -2.33
N PRO A 183 2.67 4.36 -3.35
CA PRO A 183 1.29 4.75 -3.61
C PRO A 183 0.30 3.90 -2.80
N ALA A 184 -0.96 4.35 -2.76
CA ALA A 184 -2.12 3.52 -2.44
C ALA A 184 -3.17 3.68 -3.54
N ALA A 185 -3.64 2.59 -4.10
CA ALA A 185 -4.64 2.57 -5.15
C ALA A 185 -5.74 1.56 -4.83
N GLY A 186 -6.88 1.73 -5.46
CA GLY A 186 -8.01 0.83 -5.31
C GLY A 186 -9.21 1.32 -6.13
N MET A 187 -10.37 0.78 -5.82
CA MET A 187 -11.64 1.14 -6.45
C MET A 187 -12.64 1.55 -5.39
N LEU A 188 -13.33 2.67 -5.62
CA LEU A 188 -14.46 3.11 -4.80
C LEU A 188 -15.70 2.26 -5.08
N SER A 189 -16.61 2.19 -4.12
CA SER A 189 -17.91 1.51 -4.28
C SER A 189 -18.75 2.07 -5.43
N THR A 190 -18.48 3.30 -5.86
CA THR A 190 -19.07 3.99 -7.00
C THR A 190 -18.42 3.65 -8.34
N GLY A 191 -17.40 2.76 -8.36
CA GLY A 191 -16.76 2.24 -9.56
C GLY A 191 -15.61 3.09 -10.11
N GLN A 192 -15.24 4.20 -9.48
CA GLN A 192 -14.04 4.95 -9.83
C GLN A 192 -12.79 4.25 -9.30
N HIS A 193 -11.74 4.19 -10.10
CA HIS A 193 -10.40 3.90 -9.60
C HIS A 193 -9.82 5.12 -8.90
N TYR A 194 -9.11 4.91 -7.79
CA TYR A 194 -8.37 5.98 -7.12
C TYR A 194 -6.89 5.64 -7.00
N LEU A 195 -6.06 6.70 -6.96
CA LEU A 195 -4.64 6.62 -6.65
C LEU A 195 -4.26 7.74 -5.70
N VAL A 196 -3.81 7.38 -4.51
CA VAL A 196 -3.27 8.33 -3.52
C VAL A 196 -1.76 8.32 -3.58
N CYS A 197 -1.17 9.45 -3.93
CA CYS A 197 0.27 9.66 -4.02
C CYS A 197 0.58 11.16 -4.05
N THR A 198 1.82 11.55 -4.32
CA THR A 198 2.16 12.91 -4.75
C THR A 198 2.21 12.93 -6.27
N THR A 199 1.16 13.46 -6.89
CA THR A 199 1.01 13.57 -8.35
C THR A 199 1.75 14.82 -8.85
N ALA A 200 3.07 14.80 -8.84
CA ALA A 200 3.90 15.91 -9.26
C ALA A 200 5.17 15.42 -9.97
N ALA A 201 5.42 15.92 -11.18
CA ALA A 201 6.59 15.57 -12.00
C ALA A 201 7.83 16.40 -11.66
N ASN A 202 7.66 17.66 -11.24
CA ASN A 202 8.73 18.65 -11.10
C ASN A 202 8.71 19.39 -9.77
N ASN A 203 8.66 18.64 -8.65
CA ASN A 203 8.68 19.23 -7.30
C ASN A 203 10.00 19.00 -6.55
N GLY A 204 11.07 18.62 -7.23
CA GLY A 204 12.37 18.32 -6.64
C GLY A 204 12.36 17.04 -5.77
N GLY A 205 11.52 16.08 -6.08
CA GLY A 205 11.39 14.82 -5.34
C GLY A 205 10.69 14.94 -3.99
N ARG A 206 10.07 16.08 -3.70
CA ARG A 206 9.33 16.32 -2.47
C ARG A 206 8.07 15.46 -2.41
N ARG A 207 7.66 15.02 -1.22
CA ARG A 207 6.47 14.20 -1.01
C ARG A 207 5.28 15.04 -0.55
N PHE A 208 5.01 16.12 -1.28
CA PHE A 208 3.82 16.95 -1.11
C PHE A 208 3.48 17.73 -2.40
N PRO A 209 2.23 18.13 -2.59
CA PRO A 209 1.05 17.79 -1.78
C PRO A 209 0.70 16.31 -1.86
N LEU A 210 0.04 15.78 -0.83
CA LEU A 210 -0.62 14.49 -0.94
C LEU A 210 -1.90 14.69 -1.74
N THR A 211 -2.08 13.88 -2.79
CA THR A 211 -3.18 14.01 -3.73
C THR A 211 -3.94 12.69 -3.87
N ILE A 212 -5.16 12.78 -4.38
CA ILE A 212 -5.91 11.63 -4.89
C ILE A 212 -6.27 11.88 -6.36
N ALA A 213 -5.86 10.98 -7.24
CA ALA A 213 -6.31 10.94 -8.63
C ALA A 213 -7.50 9.98 -8.75
N LEU A 214 -8.48 10.32 -9.58
CA LEU A 214 -9.70 9.55 -9.79
C LEU A 214 -9.96 9.35 -11.29
N SER A 215 -10.46 8.16 -11.64
CA SER A 215 -11.05 7.89 -12.95
C SER A 215 -12.54 8.22 -12.98
N GLU A 216 -13.14 8.19 -14.17
CA GLU A 216 -14.59 8.02 -14.28
C GLU A 216 -14.97 6.57 -13.92
N PRO A 217 -16.23 6.28 -13.52
CA PRO A 217 -16.67 4.95 -13.18
C PRO A 217 -16.41 3.95 -14.33
N GLY A 218 -15.78 2.82 -14.01
CA GLY A 218 -15.46 1.77 -14.98
C GLY A 218 -14.36 2.15 -16.01
N LYS A 219 -13.66 3.27 -15.84
CA LYS A 219 -12.55 3.68 -16.72
C LYS A 219 -11.20 3.46 -16.05
N GLU A 220 -10.19 3.14 -16.87
CA GLU A 220 -8.82 2.92 -16.38
C GLU A 220 -7.98 4.22 -16.34
N VAL A 221 -8.47 5.31 -16.92
CA VAL A 221 -7.73 6.59 -17.02
C VAL A 221 -8.11 7.52 -15.89
N PHE A 222 -7.11 7.98 -15.14
CA PHE A 222 -7.30 9.04 -14.15
C PHE A 222 -7.51 10.38 -14.83
N SER A 223 -8.66 11.00 -14.60
CA SER A 223 -9.11 12.24 -15.27
C SER A 223 -9.25 13.43 -14.31
N LYS A 224 -9.26 13.18 -13.00
CA LYS A 224 -9.40 14.23 -11.96
C LYS A 224 -8.32 14.04 -10.90
N VAL A 225 -7.82 15.15 -10.35
CA VAL A 225 -6.86 15.13 -9.24
C VAL A 225 -7.31 16.16 -8.19
N PHE A 226 -7.39 15.70 -6.93
CA PHE A 226 -7.69 16.56 -5.79
C PHE A 226 -6.52 16.57 -4.81
N VAL A 227 -6.33 17.68 -4.12
CA VAL A 227 -5.37 17.78 -3.01
C VAL A 227 -6.04 17.30 -1.74
N ILE A 228 -5.43 16.31 -1.08
CA ILE A 228 -5.84 15.83 0.25
C ILE A 228 -5.22 16.71 1.32
N ARG A 229 -3.89 16.98 1.19
CA ARG A 229 -3.13 17.72 2.19
C ARG A 229 -1.96 18.46 1.55
N HIS A 230 -1.80 19.73 1.91
CA HIS A 230 -0.57 20.48 1.66
C HIS A 230 0.44 20.27 2.79
N ALA A 231 1.72 20.48 2.53
CA ALA A 231 2.76 20.47 3.56
C ALA A 231 2.53 21.55 4.63
N GLU A 232 2.14 22.75 4.19
CA GLU A 232 1.64 23.82 5.05
C GLU A 232 0.14 23.96 4.89
N HIS A 233 -0.57 24.02 6.01
CA HIS A 233 -2.02 24.13 6.05
C HIS A 233 -2.48 24.72 7.39
N SER A 234 -3.68 25.27 7.41
CA SER A 234 -4.41 25.67 8.61
C SER A 234 -5.35 24.52 8.99
N GLY A 235 -5.18 23.93 10.15
CA GLY A 235 -6.02 22.83 10.63
C GLY A 235 -5.25 21.89 11.54
N GLY A 236 -5.88 20.80 11.94
CA GLY A 236 -5.24 19.79 12.77
C GLY A 236 -4.12 19.04 12.05
N GLY A 237 -3.19 18.47 12.79
CA GLY A 237 -2.01 17.79 12.29
C GLY A 237 -0.77 18.69 12.24
N GLU A 238 0.31 18.13 11.70
CA GLU A 238 1.59 18.85 11.62
C GLU A 238 1.69 19.63 10.31
N SER A 239 1.94 20.95 10.41
CA SER A 239 2.08 21.87 9.28
C SER A 239 3.51 22.41 9.22
N ASN A 240 4.24 22.13 8.13
CA ASN A 240 5.62 22.56 7.93
C ASN A 240 5.98 22.53 6.43
N ALA A 241 6.56 23.61 5.91
CA ALA A 241 6.98 23.73 4.50
C ALA A 241 7.94 22.62 4.01
N LYS A 242 8.62 21.94 4.93
CA LYS A 242 9.54 20.82 4.63
C LYS A 242 8.92 19.46 4.93
N ALA A 243 7.65 19.38 5.28
CA ALA A 243 6.99 18.10 5.58
C ALA A 243 7.01 17.17 4.38
N ALA A 244 7.17 15.88 4.66
CA ALA A 244 6.97 14.81 3.70
C ALA A 244 5.71 14.03 4.09
N LEU A 245 4.74 13.99 3.18
CA LEU A 245 3.47 13.28 3.31
C LEU A 245 3.57 11.99 2.50
N SER A 246 3.71 10.85 3.17
CA SER A 246 4.14 9.63 2.50
C SER A 246 3.46 8.38 3.04
N TYR A 247 3.66 7.28 2.33
CA TYR A 247 3.17 5.94 2.70
C TYR A 247 1.66 5.89 2.97
N PRO A 248 0.83 6.40 2.03
CA PRO A 248 -0.61 6.35 2.22
C PRO A 248 -1.13 4.91 2.27
N CYS A 249 -2.20 4.72 3.04
CA CYS A 249 -3.10 3.60 2.97
C CYS A 249 -4.53 4.14 2.90
N ALA A 250 -5.43 3.44 2.24
CA ALA A 250 -6.79 3.94 2.07
C ALA A 250 -7.80 2.79 2.15
N THR A 251 -8.92 3.05 2.79
CA THR A 251 -10.06 2.13 2.86
C THR A 251 -11.37 2.90 2.84
N GLU A 252 -12.35 2.38 2.12
CA GLU A 252 -13.69 2.94 2.11
C GLU A 252 -14.57 2.23 3.15
N HIS A 253 -15.32 3.02 3.90
CA HIS A 253 -16.28 2.53 4.87
C HIS A 253 -17.43 3.55 5.02
N GLU A 254 -18.68 3.08 4.98
CA GLU A 254 -19.89 3.90 5.15
C GLU A 254 -19.89 5.18 4.32
N GLY A 255 -19.57 5.08 3.02
CA GLY A 255 -19.57 6.21 2.08
C GLY A 255 -18.48 7.25 2.33
N LYS A 256 -17.44 6.90 3.06
CA LYS A 256 -16.26 7.73 3.31
C LYS A 256 -14.99 6.97 2.96
N LEU A 257 -14.05 7.66 2.36
CA LEU A 257 -12.70 7.16 2.14
C LEU A 257 -11.81 7.67 3.29
N TYR A 258 -11.25 6.74 4.04
CA TYR A 258 -10.29 7.00 5.10
C TYR A 258 -8.89 6.82 4.53
N ILE A 259 -8.05 7.84 4.64
CA ILE A 259 -6.69 7.84 4.10
C ILE A 259 -5.73 8.12 5.25
N GLY A 260 -5.03 7.08 5.70
CA GLY A 260 -3.93 7.19 6.65
C GLY A 260 -2.62 7.50 5.91
N PHE A 261 -1.76 8.33 6.47
CA PHE A 261 -0.45 8.65 5.91
C PHE A 261 0.55 9.11 6.98
N SER A 262 1.83 9.00 6.66
CA SER A 262 2.91 9.52 7.49
C SER A 262 3.17 10.99 7.19
N ASN A 263 3.34 11.81 8.23
CA ASN A 263 3.81 13.19 8.14
C ASN A 263 5.08 13.34 9.00
N ASN A 264 6.23 13.68 8.41
CA ASN A 264 7.46 13.86 9.16
C ASN A 264 7.62 15.26 9.80
N GLY A 265 6.67 16.17 9.59
CA GLY A 265 6.71 17.53 10.14
C GLY A 265 7.97 18.31 9.81
N GLY A 266 8.67 17.97 8.71
CA GLY A 266 9.96 18.55 8.35
C GLY A 266 11.16 17.99 9.13
N ARG A 267 10.95 16.96 9.96
CA ARG A 267 12.02 16.26 10.69
C ARG A 267 12.82 15.34 9.75
N GLY A 268 14.08 15.08 10.10
CA GLY A 268 14.88 14.07 9.41
C GLY A 268 14.64 12.65 9.94
N GLY A 269 15.14 11.66 9.22
CA GLY A 269 14.99 10.24 9.59
C GLY A 269 13.56 9.72 9.46
N ASN A 270 13.21 8.69 10.24
CA ASN A 270 11.89 8.06 10.26
C ASN A 270 11.00 8.55 11.43
N HIS A 271 11.17 9.79 11.84
CA HIS A 271 10.36 10.42 12.90
C HIS A 271 9.06 10.98 12.31
N ASN A 272 8.07 10.13 12.17
CA ASN A 272 6.81 10.47 11.54
C ASN A 272 5.67 10.46 12.55
N SER A 273 4.74 11.39 12.38
CA SER A 273 3.38 11.29 12.94
C SER A 273 2.50 10.50 11.98
N ALA A 274 1.54 9.76 12.49
CA ALA A 274 0.46 9.19 11.72
C ALA A 274 -0.70 10.20 11.66
N GLU A 275 -1.14 10.51 10.45
CA GLU A 275 -2.31 11.37 10.22
C GLU A 275 -3.37 10.64 9.40
N MET A 276 -4.61 11.08 9.52
CA MET A 276 -5.73 10.54 8.78
C MET A 276 -6.57 11.67 8.17
N ALA A 277 -6.87 11.54 6.87
CA ALA A 277 -7.89 12.31 6.18
C ALA A 277 -9.14 11.45 6.00
N VAL A 278 -10.32 12.03 6.20
CA VAL A 278 -11.62 11.38 5.99
C VAL A 278 -12.39 12.19 4.96
N ILE A 279 -12.68 11.59 3.82
CA ILE A 279 -13.30 12.26 2.68
C ILE A 279 -14.62 11.58 2.34
N PRO A 280 -15.77 12.27 2.35
CA PRO A 280 -17.01 11.70 1.83
C PRO A 280 -16.83 11.30 0.36
N VAL A 281 -17.19 10.08 -0.02
CA VAL A 281 -17.06 9.59 -1.42
C VAL A 281 -17.80 10.52 -2.39
N LYS A 282 -19.00 10.99 -2.03
CA LYS A 282 -19.77 11.96 -2.82
C LYS A 282 -19.00 13.26 -3.14
N ALA A 283 -18.09 13.70 -2.28
CA ALA A 283 -17.27 14.88 -2.54
C ALA A 283 -16.19 14.63 -3.60
N LEU A 284 -15.83 13.38 -3.83
CA LEU A 284 -14.88 12.94 -4.86
C LEU A 284 -15.57 12.68 -6.20
N THR A 285 -16.81 12.24 -6.19
CA THR A 285 -17.56 11.81 -7.38
C THR A 285 -18.38 12.93 -8.01
N GLY A 286 -18.66 14.01 -7.26
CA GLY A 286 -19.44 15.15 -7.73
C GLY A 286 -20.96 14.94 -7.67
N GLU A 287 -21.41 13.97 -6.85
CA GLU A 287 -22.82 13.71 -6.56
C GLU A 287 -23.35 14.56 -5.40
#